data_a3e79a34f9e421d79d56b06e28bc922f
#
_entry.id   a3e79a34f9e421d79d56b06e28bc922f
#
_cell.length_a   1.000
_cell.length_b   1.000
_cell.length_c   1.000
_cell.angle_alpha   90.00
_cell.angle_beta   90.00
_cell.angle_gamma   90.00
#
_symmetry.space_group_name_H-M   'P 1'
#
loop_
_entity.id
_entity.type
_entity.pdbx_description
1 polymer ?
#
loop_
_entity_poly.entity_id
_entity_poly.type
_entity_poly.pdbx_seq_one_letter_code
_entity_poly.pdbx_strand_id
1 'polypeptide(L)'
;MIQLSTFLWMMIGLFAVVGFLRGWTKEIVATAGIILALFALWQFQAILLEQLTQSASQDQKFYFYTVPFILITFFAYQTPGTAARLSEGRMWSNRREGLQERLLGLVIGAVNGYLIVGTIWYFLDATAYPFPPYIIAPTPGSASASMVGSLPLIFLVQNNLLTILVIVLFLFVIIAMI
;
A
#
# COMPACT_ATOMS: atom_id res chain seq x y z
N MET A 1 -12.64 -11.61 -19.31
CA MET A 1 -11.63 -11.51 -18.23
C MET A 1 -11.42 -10.04 -17.91
N ILE A 2 -11.39 -9.67 -16.64
CA ILE A 2 -11.12 -8.27 -16.21
C ILE A 2 -9.61 -8.04 -16.33
N GLN A 3 -9.22 -6.93 -16.96
CA GLN A 3 -7.82 -6.54 -17.03
C GLN A 3 -7.33 -6.10 -15.64
N LEU A 4 -6.11 -6.48 -15.25
CA LEU A 4 -5.51 -6.12 -13.95
C LEU A 4 -5.39 -4.60 -13.77
N SER A 5 -5.14 -3.86 -14.85
CA SER A 5 -5.15 -2.39 -14.83
C SER A 5 -6.53 -1.82 -14.46
N THR A 6 -7.60 -2.36 -15.02
CA THR A 6 -8.98 -1.96 -14.69
C THR A 6 -9.30 -2.26 -13.22
N PHE A 7 -8.90 -3.45 -12.74
CA PHE A 7 -9.07 -3.82 -11.34
C PHE A 7 -8.30 -2.87 -10.41
N LEU A 8 -7.06 -2.52 -10.75
CA LEU A 8 -6.26 -1.57 -9.97
C LEU A 8 -6.97 -0.21 -9.87
N TRP A 9 -7.44 0.36 -10.98
CA TRP A 9 -8.13 1.65 -10.97
C TRP A 9 -9.44 1.62 -10.18
N MET A 10 -10.18 0.52 -10.27
CA MET A 10 -11.41 0.32 -9.48
C MET A 10 -11.09 0.30 -7.98
N MET A 11 -10.04 -0.39 -7.57
CA MET A 11 -9.60 -0.44 -6.18
C MET A 11 -9.07 0.91 -5.69
N ILE A 12 -8.30 1.64 -6.50
CA ILE A 12 -7.89 3.02 -6.18
C ILE A 12 -9.12 3.89 -5.90
N GLY A 13 -10.15 3.81 -6.74
CA GLY A 13 -11.40 4.54 -6.53
C GLY A 13 -12.11 4.13 -5.22
N LEU A 14 -12.15 2.84 -4.91
CA LEU A 14 -12.73 2.34 -3.67
C LEU A 14 -11.98 2.87 -2.43
N PHE A 15 -10.65 2.79 -2.44
CA PHE A 15 -9.83 3.33 -1.35
C PHE A 15 -9.92 4.84 -1.23
N ALA A 16 -10.08 5.57 -2.36
CA ALA A 16 -10.35 7.00 -2.34
C ALA A 16 -11.66 7.33 -1.58
N VAL A 17 -12.72 6.57 -1.84
CA VAL A 17 -13.99 6.72 -1.11
C VAL A 17 -13.82 6.38 0.38
N VAL A 18 -13.11 5.31 0.70
CA VAL A 18 -12.80 4.95 2.09
C VAL A 18 -12.02 6.09 2.76
N GLY A 19 -11.01 6.64 2.10
CA GLY A 19 -10.22 7.76 2.62
C GLY A 19 -11.05 9.03 2.83
N PHE A 20 -11.98 9.32 1.91
CA PHE A 20 -12.94 10.41 2.09
C PHE A 20 -13.81 10.26 3.34
N LEU A 21 -14.24 9.03 3.64
CA LEU A 21 -15.06 8.73 4.82
C LEU A 21 -14.25 8.74 6.11
N ARG A 22 -12.99 8.32 6.09
CA ARG A 22 -12.11 8.21 7.28
C ARG A 22 -11.38 9.50 7.63
N GLY A 23 -11.16 10.37 6.64
CA GLY A 23 -10.39 11.61 6.79
C GLY A 23 -8.88 11.42 6.68
N TRP A 24 -8.18 12.49 6.34
CA TRP A 24 -6.76 12.47 5.99
C TRP A 24 -5.83 12.03 7.13
N THR A 25 -6.14 12.40 8.38
CA THR A 25 -5.31 12.06 9.53
C THR A 25 -5.16 10.55 9.70
N LYS A 26 -6.27 9.80 9.56
CA LYS A 26 -6.26 8.33 9.66
C LYS A 26 -5.58 7.70 8.46
N GLU A 27 -5.75 8.29 7.28
CA GLU A 27 -5.12 7.78 6.05
C GLU A 27 -3.61 7.98 6.05
N ILE A 28 -3.07 9.10 6.59
CA ILE A 28 -1.62 9.27 6.74
C ILE A 28 -1.03 8.21 7.66
N VAL A 29 -1.69 7.89 8.78
CA VAL A 29 -1.21 6.83 9.67
C VAL A 29 -1.22 5.47 8.97
N ALA A 30 -2.26 5.18 8.18
CA ALA A 30 -2.30 3.98 7.36
C ALA A 30 -1.19 3.96 6.30
N THR A 31 -0.94 5.09 5.62
CA THR A 31 0.17 5.24 4.66
C THR A 31 1.51 4.93 5.31
N ALA A 32 1.76 5.46 6.52
CA ALA A 32 2.98 5.18 7.27
C ALA A 32 3.16 3.68 7.54
N GLY A 33 2.10 2.99 7.95
CA GLY A 33 2.13 1.55 8.15
C GLY A 33 2.36 0.75 6.86
N ILE A 34 1.76 1.20 5.73
CA ILE A 34 2.00 0.59 4.42
C ILE A 34 3.47 0.75 4.00
N ILE A 35 4.03 1.95 4.15
CA ILE A 35 5.45 2.23 3.83
C ILE A 35 6.37 1.34 4.67
N LEU A 36 6.09 1.19 5.96
CA LEU A 36 6.85 0.31 6.85
C LEU A 36 6.70 -1.16 6.43
N ALA A 37 5.51 -1.61 6.01
CA ALA A 37 5.30 -2.96 5.50
C ALA A 37 6.11 -3.22 4.22
N LEU A 38 6.09 -2.27 3.28
CA LEU A 38 6.89 -2.35 2.05
C LEU A 38 8.38 -2.41 2.33
N PHE A 39 8.86 -1.56 3.23
CA PHE A 39 10.27 -1.52 3.62
C PHE A 39 10.69 -2.81 4.31
N ALA A 40 9.90 -3.30 5.27
CA ALA A 40 10.17 -4.54 5.97
C ALA A 40 10.27 -5.72 4.98
N LEU A 41 9.30 -5.87 4.08
CA LEU A 41 9.32 -6.94 3.09
C LEU A 41 10.52 -6.83 2.14
N TRP A 42 10.81 -5.63 1.66
CA TRP A 42 11.96 -5.40 0.78
C TRP A 42 13.28 -5.72 1.49
N GLN A 43 13.44 -5.26 2.74
CA GLN A 43 14.66 -5.50 3.52
C GLN A 43 14.84 -6.96 3.90
N PHE A 44 13.75 -7.65 4.27
CA PHE A 44 13.80 -9.05 4.68
C PHE A 44 13.72 -10.04 3.52
N GLN A 45 13.39 -9.58 2.31
CA GLN A 45 13.31 -10.43 1.12
C GLN A 45 14.63 -11.18 0.88
N ALA A 46 15.76 -10.50 0.94
CA ALA A 46 17.07 -11.09 0.69
C ALA A 46 17.54 -12.03 1.83
N ILE A 47 17.11 -11.78 3.09
CA ILE A 47 17.64 -12.49 4.25
C ILE A 47 16.78 -13.70 4.64
N LEU A 48 15.47 -13.51 4.68
CA LEU A 48 14.56 -14.55 5.19
C LEU A 48 13.77 -15.26 4.07
N LEU A 49 13.31 -14.50 3.09
CA LEU A 49 12.42 -15.05 2.06
C LEU A 49 13.19 -15.87 1.04
N GLU A 50 14.39 -15.47 0.62
CA GLU A 50 15.20 -16.29 -0.28
C GLU A 50 15.59 -17.63 0.34
N GLN A 51 15.99 -17.65 1.61
CA GLN A 51 16.34 -18.89 2.30
C GLN A 51 15.13 -19.80 2.56
N LEU A 52 13.99 -19.22 2.96
CA LEU A 52 12.77 -19.97 3.22
C LEU A 52 12.09 -20.45 1.94
N THR A 53 12.29 -19.76 0.80
CA THR A 53 11.58 -20.02 -0.44
C THR A 53 12.41 -20.73 -1.50
N GLN A 54 13.66 -21.15 -1.21
CA GLN A 54 14.50 -21.86 -2.17
C GLN A 54 13.84 -23.10 -2.78
N SER A 55 13.09 -23.85 -1.98
CA SER A 55 12.36 -25.05 -2.42
C SER A 55 10.86 -24.82 -2.58
N ALA A 56 10.39 -23.58 -2.44
CA ALA A 56 8.96 -23.27 -2.47
C ALA A 56 8.45 -23.13 -3.92
N SER A 57 7.23 -23.59 -4.17
CA SER A 57 6.53 -23.35 -5.43
C SER A 57 6.16 -21.87 -5.59
N GLN A 58 5.83 -21.42 -6.81
CA GLN A 58 5.55 -20.01 -7.10
C GLN A 58 4.33 -19.49 -6.34
N ASP A 59 3.30 -20.31 -6.16
CA ASP A 59 2.13 -20.00 -5.33
C ASP A 59 2.49 -19.83 -3.85
N GLN A 60 3.35 -20.69 -3.31
CA GLN A 60 3.86 -20.54 -1.95
C GLN A 60 4.65 -19.25 -1.78
N LYS A 61 5.52 -18.90 -2.74
CA LYS A 61 6.26 -17.61 -2.74
C LYS A 61 5.30 -16.43 -2.72
N PHE A 62 4.25 -16.46 -3.55
CA PHE A 62 3.24 -15.41 -3.55
C PHE A 62 2.61 -15.22 -2.17
N TYR A 63 2.21 -16.30 -1.49
CA TYR A 63 1.65 -16.22 -0.15
C TYR A 63 2.66 -15.72 0.89
N PHE A 64 3.92 -16.11 0.79
CA PHE A 64 4.98 -15.63 1.70
C PHE A 64 5.19 -14.11 1.61
N TYR A 65 5.01 -13.51 0.43
CA TYR A 65 5.08 -12.06 0.28
C TYR A 65 3.76 -11.38 0.67
N THR A 66 2.64 -11.92 0.21
CA THR A 66 1.34 -11.26 0.30
C THR A 66 0.75 -11.30 1.70
N VAL A 67 0.85 -12.42 2.40
CA VAL A 67 0.21 -12.60 3.72
C VAL A 67 0.81 -11.64 4.77
N PRO A 68 2.14 -11.56 4.96
CA PRO A 68 2.71 -10.59 5.90
C PRO A 68 2.39 -9.15 5.52
N PHE A 69 2.41 -8.82 4.22
CA PHE A 69 2.05 -7.49 3.74
C PHE A 69 0.62 -7.11 4.10
N ILE A 70 -0.34 -7.99 3.82
CA ILE A 70 -1.75 -7.76 4.14
C ILE A 70 -1.95 -7.65 5.66
N LEU A 71 -1.30 -8.49 6.45
CA LEU A 71 -1.41 -8.45 7.91
C LEU A 71 -0.92 -7.11 8.47
N ILE A 72 0.27 -6.65 8.10
CA ILE A 72 0.81 -5.37 8.59
C ILE A 72 -0.09 -4.22 8.12
N THR A 73 -0.51 -4.22 6.85
CA THR A 73 -1.42 -3.22 6.30
C THR A 73 -2.78 -3.22 7.01
N PHE A 74 -3.34 -4.39 7.29
CA PHE A 74 -4.58 -4.52 8.04
C PHE A 74 -4.47 -3.90 9.44
N PHE A 75 -3.40 -4.19 10.17
CA PHE A 75 -3.16 -3.58 11.49
C PHE A 75 -2.95 -2.07 11.39
N ALA A 76 -2.27 -1.59 10.35
CA ALA A 76 -2.10 -0.15 10.11
C ALA A 76 -3.46 0.57 9.88
N TYR A 77 -4.40 -0.10 9.22
CA TYR A 77 -5.77 0.42 9.03
C TYR A 77 -6.65 0.34 10.28
N GLN A 78 -6.33 -0.55 11.20
CA GLN A 78 -7.05 -0.75 12.46
C GLN A 78 -6.68 0.28 13.55
N THR A 79 -5.91 1.31 13.24
CA THR A 79 -5.38 2.28 14.23
C THR A 79 -6.45 2.72 15.20
N PRO A 80 -6.38 2.30 16.49
CA PRO A 80 -7.41 2.64 17.46
C PRO A 80 -7.30 4.12 17.86
N GLY A 81 -8.41 4.72 18.22
CA GLY A 81 -8.66 5.88 19.08
C GLY A 81 -7.63 6.97 19.36
N THR A 82 -6.34 6.76 19.20
CA THR A 82 -5.33 7.82 19.35
C THR A 82 -5.42 8.85 18.23
N ALA A 83 -5.58 8.40 16.97
CA ALA A 83 -5.85 9.31 15.85
C ALA A 83 -7.26 9.95 15.97
N ALA A 84 -8.22 9.23 16.56
CA ALA A 84 -9.54 9.78 16.89
C ALA A 84 -9.44 10.86 17.98
N ARG A 85 -8.64 10.67 19.02
CA ARG A 85 -8.42 11.67 20.07
C ARG A 85 -7.74 12.94 19.56
N LEU A 86 -6.84 12.84 18.58
CA LEU A 86 -6.25 13.99 17.90
C LEU A 86 -7.29 14.76 17.07
N SER A 87 -8.33 14.09 16.58
CA SER A 87 -9.45 14.72 15.87
C SER A 87 -10.58 15.20 16.78
N GLU A 88 -10.81 14.55 17.94
CA GLU A 88 -11.82 14.93 18.91
C GLU A 88 -11.57 16.29 19.56
N GLY A 89 -10.31 16.71 19.71
CA GLY A 89 -9.95 18.06 20.14
C GLY A 89 -10.36 19.16 19.16
N ARG A 90 -10.82 18.81 17.97
CA ARG A 90 -11.28 19.71 16.90
C ARG A 90 -12.78 19.67 16.62
N MET A 91 -13.59 19.20 17.55
CA MET A 91 -15.05 19.06 17.37
C MET A 91 -15.81 20.38 17.11
N TRP A 92 -15.11 21.51 17.10
CA TRP A 92 -15.68 22.84 16.75
C TRP A 92 -15.13 23.38 15.43
N SER A 93 -14.61 22.51 14.54
CA SER A 93 -14.10 22.89 13.24
C SER A 93 -15.26 23.29 12.30
N ASN A 94 -15.09 24.43 11.66
CA ASN A 94 -16.00 24.97 10.67
C ASN A 94 -16.30 23.93 9.56
N ARG A 95 -17.51 23.97 8.97
CA ARG A 95 -17.97 23.11 7.90
C ARG A 95 -16.98 23.00 6.72
N ARG A 96 -16.17 24.05 6.48
CA ARG A 96 -15.13 24.08 5.45
C ARG A 96 -13.92 23.21 5.81
N GLU A 97 -13.50 23.19 7.06
CA GLU A 97 -12.38 22.36 7.55
C GLU A 97 -12.72 20.86 7.44
N GLY A 98 -13.96 20.49 7.75
CA GLY A 98 -14.41 19.10 7.58
C GLY A 98 -14.43 18.61 6.13
N LEU A 99 -14.70 19.50 5.15
CA LEU A 99 -14.65 19.16 3.73
C LEU A 99 -13.21 19.01 3.25
N GLN A 100 -12.31 19.91 3.66
CA GLN A 100 -10.88 19.82 3.32
C GLN A 100 -10.27 18.54 3.88
N GLU A 101 -10.58 18.17 5.10
CA GLU A 101 -10.14 16.93 5.73
C GLU A 101 -10.55 15.70 4.92
N ARG A 102 -11.80 15.68 4.45
CA ARG A 102 -12.33 14.57 3.63
C ARG A 102 -11.72 14.54 2.23
N LEU A 103 -11.54 15.69 1.59
CA LEU A 103 -10.93 15.76 0.27
C LEU A 103 -9.46 15.32 0.29
N LEU A 104 -8.70 15.75 1.31
CA LEU A 104 -7.35 15.24 1.51
C LEU A 104 -7.34 13.74 1.80
N GLY A 105 -8.29 13.27 2.61
CA GLY A 105 -8.50 11.85 2.86
C GLY A 105 -8.76 11.04 1.58
N LEU A 106 -9.55 11.58 0.65
CA LEU A 106 -9.79 10.97 -0.65
C LEU A 106 -8.49 10.78 -1.45
N VAL A 107 -7.66 11.83 -1.54
CA VAL A 107 -6.40 11.77 -2.27
C VAL A 107 -5.45 10.76 -1.65
N ILE A 108 -5.27 10.81 -0.32
CA ILE A 108 -4.37 9.90 0.39
C ILE A 108 -4.90 8.47 0.33
N GLY A 109 -6.22 8.28 0.44
CA GLY A 109 -6.85 6.97 0.28
C GLY A 109 -6.62 6.38 -1.11
N ALA A 110 -6.69 7.20 -2.18
CA ALA A 110 -6.34 6.76 -3.53
C ALA A 110 -4.88 6.28 -3.61
N VAL A 111 -3.95 7.04 -3.01
CA VAL A 111 -2.53 6.65 -2.93
C VAL A 111 -2.38 5.33 -2.16
N ASN A 112 -3.06 5.16 -1.04
CA ASN A 112 -3.04 3.92 -0.27
C ASN A 112 -3.59 2.73 -1.08
N GLY A 113 -4.67 2.93 -1.83
CA GLY A 113 -5.21 1.92 -2.73
C GLY A 113 -4.20 1.49 -3.80
N TYR A 114 -3.50 2.47 -4.41
CA TYR A 114 -2.43 2.19 -5.36
C TYR A 114 -1.27 1.43 -4.71
N LEU A 115 -0.82 1.86 -3.53
CA LEU A 115 0.26 1.19 -2.79
C LEU A 115 -0.10 -0.25 -2.44
N ILE A 116 -1.31 -0.50 -1.92
CA ILE A 116 -1.73 -1.84 -1.48
C ILE A 116 -1.94 -2.77 -2.68
N VAL A 117 -2.83 -2.40 -3.58
CA VAL A 117 -3.25 -3.28 -4.67
C VAL A 117 -2.16 -3.41 -5.73
N GLY A 118 -1.44 -2.32 -6.01
CA GLY A 118 -0.29 -2.33 -6.89
C GLY A 118 0.86 -3.20 -6.37
N THR A 119 1.08 -3.24 -5.05
CA THR A 119 2.08 -4.12 -4.44
C THR A 119 1.67 -5.60 -4.53
N ILE A 120 0.39 -5.92 -4.31
CA ILE A 120 -0.11 -7.29 -4.49
C ILE A 120 0.06 -7.72 -5.96
N TRP A 121 -0.22 -6.81 -6.90
CA TRP A 121 0.04 -7.07 -8.32
C TRP A 121 1.54 -7.28 -8.61
N TYR A 122 2.42 -6.48 -7.98
CA TYR A 122 3.85 -6.71 -8.08
C TYR A 122 4.27 -8.12 -7.60
N PHE A 123 3.68 -8.62 -6.50
CA PHE A 123 3.95 -9.99 -6.04
C PHE A 123 3.44 -11.06 -7.02
N LEU A 124 2.30 -10.82 -7.66
CA LEU A 124 1.81 -11.70 -8.74
C LEU A 124 2.80 -11.75 -9.91
N ASP A 125 3.31 -10.61 -10.33
CA ASP A 125 4.29 -10.50 -11.43
C ASP A 125 5.61 -11.17 -11.06
N ALA A 126 6.16 -10.86 -9.88
CA ALA A 126 7.40 -11.43 -9.37
C ALA A 126 7.37 -12.96 -9.21
N THR A 127 6.18 -13.54 -9.03
CA THR A 127 5.97 -14.98 -8.93
C THR A 127 5.40 -15.62 -10.21
N ALA A 128 5.48 -14.90 -11.33
CA ALA A 128 5.05 -15.37 -12.64
C ALA A 128 3.58 -15.81 -12.71
N TYR A 129 2.69 -15.11 -12.00
CA TYR A 129 1.23 -15.34 -12.00
C TYR A 129 0.82 -16.78 -11.70
N PRO A 130 1.01 -17.28 -10.47
CA PRO A 130 0.94 -18.70 -10.14
C PRO A 130 -0.47 -19.30 -10.10
N PHE A 131 -1.51 -18.58 -10.55
CA PHE A 131 -2.91 -18.99 -10.44
C PHE A 131 -3.64 -19.15 -11.80
N PRO A 132 -3.05 -19.80 -12.81
CA PRO A 132 -3.80 -20.08 -14.04
C PRO A 132 -4.94 -21.09 -13.77
N PRO A 133 -6.10 -21.02 -14.42
CA PRO A 133 -6.48 -20.03 -15.45
C PRO A 133 -7.12 -18.76 -14.88
N TYR A 134 -7.20 -18.58 -13.57
CA TYR A 134 -7.94 -17.48 -12.93
C TYR A 134 -7.24 -16.13 -13.08
N ILE A 135 -5.93 -16.11 -12.84
CA ILE A 135 -5.08 -14.93 -12.99
C ILE A 135 -3.93 -15.30 -13.92
N ILE A 136 -3.86 -14.62 -15.05
CA ILE A 136 -2.83 -14.84 -16.08
C ILE A 136 -2.02 -13.56 -16.28
N ALA A 137 -0.78 -13.75 -16.73
CA ALA A 137 0.11 -12.65 -17.07
C ALA A 137 -0.54 -11.71 -18.11
N PRO A 138 -0.36 -10.39 -18.00
CA PRO A 138 -0.84 -9.44 -19.00
C PRO A 138 -0.23 -9.75 -20.38
N THR A 139 -1.06 -9.72 -21.42
CA THR A 139 -0.59 -9.89 -22.80
C THR A 139 0.34 -8.73 -23.20
N PRO A 140 1.47 -9.00 -23.86
CA PRO A 140 2.36 -7.96 -24.35
C PRO A 140 1.62 -6.90 -25.18
N GLY A 141 1.90 -5.62 -24.95
CA GLY A 141 1.24 -4.50 -25.62
C GLY A 141 -0.10 -4.08 -25.00
N SER A 142 -0.61 -4.79 -23.97
CA SER A 142 -1.82 -4.38 -23.25
C SER A 142 -1.56 -3.23 -22.27
N ALA A 143 -2.61 -2.49 -21.89
CA ALA A 143 -2.54 -1.45 -20.87
C ALA A 143 -2.05 -2.01 -19.52
N SER A 144 -2.37 -3.26 -19.19
CA SER A 144 -1.85 -3.91 -17.99
C SER A 144 -0.35 -4.19 -18.09
N ALA A 145 0.16 -4.63 -19.25
CA ALA A 145 1.60 -4.87 -19.42
C ALA A 145 2.43 -3.59 -19.29
N SER A 146 1.94 -2.47 -19.84
CA SER A 146 2.64 -1.16 -19.70
C SER A 146 2.67 -0.61 -18.28
N MET A 147 1.73 -1.03 -17.42
CA MET A 147 1.68 -0.58 -16.03
C MET A 147 2.59 -1.36 -15.09
N VAL A 148 3.06 -2.55 -15.46
CA VAL A 148 3.93 -3.37 -14.58
C VAL A 148 5.15 -2.59 -14.13
N GLY A 149 5.84 -1.89 -15.04
CA GLY A 149 7.03 -1.09 -14.72
C GLY A 149 6.80 0.10 -13.79
N SER A 150 5.56 0.53 -13.62
CA SER A 150 5.16 1.63 -12.74
C SER A 150 4.51 1.15 -11.43
N LEU A 151 4.56 -0.14 -11.12
CA LEU A 151 4.01 -0.65 -9.86
C LEU A 151 4.77 -0.09 -8.65
N PRO A 152 4.07 0.13 -7.49
CA PRO A 152 4.61 0.90 -6.38
C PRO A 152 5.97 0.44 -5.90
N LEU A 153 6.16 -0.86 -5.68
CA LEU A 153 7.40 -1.38 -5.13
C LEU A 153 8.57 -1.20 -6.12
N ILE A 154 8.35 -1.39 -7.43
CA ILE A 154 9.37 -1.14 -8.47
C ILE A 154 9.79 0.32 -8.43
N PHE A 155 8.82 1.24 -8.51
CA PHE A 155 9.06 2.68 -8.54
C PHE A 155 9.76 3.18 -7.27
N LEU A 156 9.32 2.73 -6.10
CA LEU A 156 9.85 3.16 -4.81
C LEU A 156 11.27 2.64 -4.55
N VAL A 157 11.58 1.40 -4.98
CA VAL A 157 12.89 0.79 -4.77
C VAL A 157 13.91 1.31 -5.78
N GLN A 158 13.59 1.35 -7.08
CA GLN A 158 14.51 1.80 -8.11
C GLN A 158 15.01 3.23 -7.90
N ASN A 159 14.19 4.10 -7.32
CA ASN A 159 14.54 5.50 -7.06
C ASN A 159 15.02 5.74 -5.61
N ASN A 160 15.28 4.71 -4.81
CA ASN A 160 15.59 4.80 -3.38
C ASN A 160 14.53 5.57 -2.55
N LEU A 161 13.35 5.84 -3.13
CA LEU A 161 12.29 6.60 -2.49
C LEU A 161 11.76 5.90 -1.23
N LEU A 162 11.72 4.56 -1.24
CA LEU A 162 11.27 3.79 -0.08
C LEU A 162 12.14 4.06 1.15
N THR A 163 13.46 4.05 0.98
CA THR A 163 14.40 4.35 2.07
C THR A 163 14.26 5.81 2.55
N ILE A 164 14.13 6.75 1.61
CA ILE A 164 13.93 8.17 1.93
C ILE A 164 12.63 8.35 2.71
N LEU A 165 11.53 7.75 2.29
CA LEU A 165 10.24 7.84 2.99
C LEU A 165 10.30 7.28 4.41
N VAL A 166 11.01 6.17 4.62
CA VAL A 166 11.20 5.60 5.97
C VAL A 166 12.04 6.52 6.84
N ILE A 167 13.11 7.12 6.31
CA ILE A 167 13.93 8.10 7.05
C ILE A 167 13.08 9.32 7.43
N VAL A 168 12.31 9.87 6.49
CA VAL A 168 11.42 11.01 6.75
C VAL A 168 10.36 10.65 7.79
N LEU A 169 9.77 9.48 7.71
CA LEU A 169 8.80 8.99 8.68
C LEU A 169 9.43 8.89 10.09
N PHE A 170 10.63 8.34 10.17
CA PHE A 170 11.36 8.20 11.44
C PHE A 170 11.71 9.55 12.05
N LEU A 171 12.20 10.50 11.24
CA LEU A 171 12.48 11.87 11.68
C LEU A 171 11.20 12.57 12.14
N PHE A 172 10.09 12.40 11.43
CA PHE A 172 8.81 12.94 11.83
C PHE A 172 8.35 12.43 13.20
N VAL A 173 8.50 11.13 13.44
CA VAL A 173 8.17 10.53 14.75
C VAL A 173 9.04 11.10 15.86
N ILE A 174 10.36 11.24 15.63
CA ILE A 174 11.27 11.83 16.61
C ILE A 174 10.85 13.28 16.95
N ILE A 175 10.62 14.10 15.92
CA ILE A 175 10.23 15.50 16.10
C ILE A 175 8.88 15.61 16.83
N ALA A 176 7.95 14.71 16.55
CA ALA A 176 6.64 14.71 17.20
C ALA A 176 6.67 14.24 18.67
N MET A 177 7.75 13.56 19.07
CA MET A 177 7.91 13.04 20.44
C MET A 177 8.76 13.95 21.34
N ILE A 178 9.47 14.94 20.79
CA ILE A 178 10.24 15.95 21.52
C ILE A 178 9.35 17.17 21.76
#